data_25ce1b99292b4e2f2c481ef68d4b1657
#
_entry.id   25ce1b99292b4e2f2c481ef68d4b1657
#
_cell.length_a   1.000
_cell.length_b   1.000
_cell.length_c   1.000
_cell.angle_alpha   90.00
_cell.angle_beta   90.00
_cell.angle_gamma   90.00
#
_symmetry.space_group_name_H-M   'P 1'
#
loop_
_entity.id
_entity.type
_entity.pdbx_description
1 polymer ?
#
loop_
_entity_poly.entity_id
_entity_poly.type
_entity_poly.pdbx_seq_one_letter_code
_entity_poly.pdbx_strand_id
1 'polypeptide(L)'
;MEFSPLTTTNVSFGNATVIFPCVTHGNVGQLAADLLIFNLKLKPIGVLYHPDVLPICGADPFSETCQGSPASSLEIYANEDLSLVVAQQRGEVIKGCQRKFAREVTSWLKTSMFKNVVLLASLPSTVGENDSQIGGTKWRMIQTPNLVTESYPKAGVDGESNKFSEHKYRNSRVPIPALEFEQIPEDLKNRRIPPWTFVYECIKQSLTARFLIALCSEGDNSVDADRMASRALEMVDDVGAFRTADIVVPTNEMRWATPPSWKRVYGSLMKRSVFA
;
A
#
# COMPACT_ATOMS: atom_id res chain seq x y z
N MET A 1 -0.37 19.25 -8.20
CA MET A 1 -0.23 18.68 -6.83
C MET A 1 0.88 19.40 -6.12
N GLU A 2 0.67 19.79 -4.87
CA GLU A 2 1.61 20.57 -4.08
C GLU A 2 1.82 19.91 -2.72
N PHE A 3 3.08 19.73 -2.33
CA PHE A 3 3.45 19.22 -1.00
C PHE A 3 3.72 20.40 -0.07
N SER A 4 2.98 20.48 1.02
CA SER A 4 3.15 21.45 2.08
C SER A 4 3.71 20.78 3.33
N PRO A 5 4.99 21.01 3.67
CA PRO A 5 5.59 20.42 4.87
C PRO A 5 5.02 21.05 6.14
N LEU A 6 4.89 20.25 7.20
CA LEU A 6 4.48 20.74 8.53
C LEU A 6 5.63 21.41 9.29
N THR A 7 6.86 21.21 8.84
CA THR A 7 8.06 21.81 9.44
C THR A 7 8.74 22.76 8.46
N THR A 8 9.50 23.69 8.97
CA THR A 8 10.29 24.64 8.16
C THR A 8 11.54 24.01 7.53
N THR A 9 11.87 22.76 7.89
CA THR A 9 12.98 22.02 7.32
C THR A 9 12.66 21.52 5.91
N ASN A 10 13.61 21.67 5.00
CA ASN A 10 13.48 21.17 3.64
C ASN A 10 13.48 19.63 3.65
N VAL A 11 12.38 19.00 3.26
CA VAL A 11 12.22 17.54 3.24
C VAL A 11 12.74 17.02 1.90
N SER A 12 13.73 16.12 1.95
CA SER A 12 14.27 15.45 0.75
C SER A 12 13.91 13.97 0.78
N PHE A 13 13.32 13.47 -0.29
CA PHE A 13 12.85 12.08 -0.42
C PHE A 13 13.79 11.17 -1.22
N GLY A 14 14.96 11.65 -1.68
CA GLY A 14 15.82 10.94 -2.63
C GLY A 14 16.28 9.54 -2.23
N ASN A 15 16.34 9.23 -0.93
CA ASN A 15 16.69 7.90 -0.42
C ASN A 15 15.50 7.14 0.15
N ALA A 16 14.31 7.73 0.14
CA ALA A 16 13.12 7.17 0.75
C ALA A 16 12.45 6.12 -0.14
N THR A 17 11.85 5.14 0.50
CA THR A 17 10.81 4.30 -0.11
C THR A 17 9.46 4.88 0.27
N VAL A 18 8.61 5.11 -0.73
CA VAL A 18 7.24 5.56 -0.49
C VAL A 18 6.24 4.43 -0.69
N ILE A 19 5.30 4.33 0.25
CA ILE A 19 4.09 3.51 0.13
C ILE A 19 2.91 4.46 -0.09
N PHE A 20 2.20 4.30 -1.21
CA PHE A 20 1.06 5.15 -1.57
C PHE A 20 -0.19 4.28 -1.79
N PRO A 21 -1.25 4.43 -0.96
CA PRO A 21 -2.50 3.71 -1.14
C PRO A 21 -3.32 4.35 -2.27
N CYS A 22 -3.74 3.55 -3.23
CA CYS A 22 -4.79 3.95 -4.17
C CYS A 22 -6.15 3.76 -3.49
N VAL A 23 -7.05 4.73 -3.63
CA VAL A 23 -8.45 4.56 -3.20
C VAL A 23 -9.12 3.60 -4.17
N THR A 24 -9.34 2.37 -3.71
CA THR A 24 -9.83 1.25 -4.52
C THR A 24 -10.87 0.44 -3.76
N HIS A 25 -11.35 -0.65 -4.36
CA HIS A 25 -12.39 -1.50 -3.79
C HIS A 25 -12.08 -1.95 -2.36
N GLY A 26 -13.05 -1.81 -1.44
CA GLY A 26 -12.92 -2.23 -0.04
C GLY A 26 -11.90 -1.46 0.79
N ASN A 27 -11.28 -0.40 0.27
CA ASN A 27 -10.33 0.49 0.95
C ASN A 27 -9.12 -0.22 1.59
N VAL A 28 -8.76 -1.43 1.10
CA VAL A 28 -7.71 -2.28 1.71
C VAL A 28 -6.37 -1.55 1.78
N GLY A 29 -5.99 -0.82 0.72
CA GLY A 29 -4.75 -0.04 0.70
C GLY A 29 -4.71 1.07 1.74
N GLN A 30 -5.83 1.79 1.92
CA GLN A 30 -5.95 2.86 2.92
C GLN A 30 -5.91 2.32 4.35
N LEU A 31 -6.60 1.18 4.60
CA LEU A 31 -6.56 0.50 5.88
C LEU A 31 -5.15 -0.02 6.18
N ALA A 32 -4.46 -0.59 5.19
CA ALA A 32 -3.07 -1.02 5.34
C ALA A 32 -2.12 0.14 5.65
N ALA A 33 -2.31 1.31 5.00
CA ALA A 33 -1.55 2.50 5.32
C ALA A 33 -1.79 2.97 6.77
N ASP A 34 -3.02 2.94 7.27
CA ASP A 34 -3.32 3.25 8.67
C ASP A 34 -2.59 2.30 9.63
N LEU A 35 -2.56 1.00 9.33
CA LEU A 35 -1.82 0.02 10.14
C LEU A 35 -0.33 0.31 10.17
N LEU A 36 0.26 0.60 9.00
CA LEU A 36 1.68 0.95 8.89
C LEU A 36 2.00 2.22 9.69
N ILE A 37 1.23 3.29 9.52
CA ILE A 37 1.45 4.56 10.22
C ILE A 37 1.38 4.37 11.73
N PHE A 38 0.34 3.69 12.21
CA PHE A 38 0.08 3.51 13.64
C PHE A 38 1.13 2.63 14.32
N ASN A 39 1.42 1.46 13.75
CA ASN A 39 2.31 0.48 14.39
C ASN A 39 3.79 0.86 14.25
N LEU A 40 4.19 1.48 13.14
CA LEU A 40 5.55 1.98 12.95
C LEU A 40 5.77 3.35 13.59
N LYS A 41 4.73 3.92 14.23
CA LYS A 41 4.78 5.23 14.90
C LYS A 41 5.28 6.34 13.99
N LEU A 42 4.90 6.28 12.71
CA LEU A 42 5.31 7.29 11.73
C LEU A 42 4.74 8.65 12.12
N LYS A 43 5.50 9.70 11.87
CA LYS A 43 5.11 11.07 12.20
C LYS A 43 4.56 11.78 10.96
N PRO A 44 3.52 12.63 11.11
CA PRO A 44 3.07 13.45 10.01
C PRO A 44 4.16 14.49 9.67
N ILE A 45 4.54 14.56 8.41
CA ILE A 45 5.58 15.47 7.91
C ILE A 45 5.05 16.51 6.93
N GLY A 46 3.86 16.31 6.39
CA GLY A 46 3.24 17.26 5.46
C GLY A 46 1.90 16.81 4.92
N VAL A 47 1.33 17.68 4.12
CA VAL A 47 0.06 17.46 3.43
C VAL A 47 0.29 17.62 1.92
N LEU A 48 -0.35 16.75 1.14
CA LEU A 48 -0.43 16.92 -0.31
C LEU A 48 -1.76 17.57 -0.68
N TYR A 49 -1.69 18.73 -1.29
CA TYR A 49 -2.86 19.41 -1.81
C TYR A 49 -3.13 19.04 -3.27
N HIS A 50 -4.37 18.67 -3.54
CA HIS A 50 -4.84 18.43 -4.90
C HIS A 50 -6.30 18.94 -5.03
N PRO A 51 -6.60 19.79 -6.04
CA PRO A 51 -7.92 20.41 -6.15
C PRO A 51 -9.07 19.44 -6.45
N ASP A 52 -8.75 18.27 -7.04
CA ASP A 52 -9.75 17.27 -7.38
C ASP A 52 -9.90 16.19 -6.27
N VAL A 53 -9.30 16.36 -5.10
CA VAL A 53 -9.53 15.51 -3.93
C VAL A 53 -10.52 16.21 -3.02
N LEU A 54 -11.58 15.51 -2.62
CA LEU A 54 -12.58 16.07 -1.71
C LEU A 54 -11.94 16.47 -0.39
N PRO A 55 -12.18 17.69 0.10
CA PRO A 55 -11.62 18.17 1.35
C PRO A 55 -12.25 17.40 2.52
N ILE A 56 -11.41 16.81 3.35
CA ILE A 56 -11.79 16.17 4.60
C ILE A 56 -10.99 16.81 5.73
N CYS A 57 -11.66 17.01 6.85
CA CYS A 57 -11.03 17.37 8.11
C CYS A 57 -11.71 16.55 9.21
N GLY A 58 -10.93 15.83 10.00
CA GLY A 58 -11.43 14.98 11.06
C GLY A 58 -10.50 14.92 12.26
N ALA A 59 -10.94 14.24 13.31
CA ALA A 59 -10.09 14.00 14.48
C ALA A 59 -8.90 13.11 14.11
N ASP A 60 -7.82 13.21 14.90
CA ASP A 60 -6.66 12.32 14.77
C ASP A 60 -7.11 10.85 14.82
N PRO A 61 -6.89 10.08 13.76
CA PRO A 61 -7.31 8.68 13.70
C PRO A 61 -6.49 7.77 14.61
N PHE A 62 -5.32 8.22 15.03
CA PHE A 62 -4.36 7.45 15.82
C PHE A 62 -4.39 7.80 17.32
N SER A 63 -5.22 8.77 17.72
CA SER A 63 -5.40 9.17 19.11
C SER A 63 -6.71 8.61 19.70
N GLU A 64 -6.62 7.98 20.89
CA GLU A 64 -7.82 7.51 21.62
C GLU A 64 -8.67 8.66 22.13
N THR A 65 -8.05 9.76 22.50
CA THR A 65 -8.69 10.94 23.07
C THR A 65 -9.16 11.95 22.02
N CYS A 66 -8.89 11.70 20.75
CA CYS A 66 -9.09 12.66 19.65
C CYS A 66 -8.31 13.98 19.85
N GLN A 67 -7.37 13.99 20.76
CA GLN A 67 -6.46 15.12 21.01
C GLN A 67 -5.20 14.90 20.19
N GLY A 68 -5.13 15.51 19.04
CA GLY A 68 -4.01 15.41 18.11
C GLY A 68 -4.17 16.39 16.98
N SER A 69 -3.29 16.34 16.03
CA SER A 69 -3.44 17.12 14.81
C SER A 69 -4.63 16.60 14.02
N PRO A 70 -5.53 17.48 13.54
CA PRO A 70 -6.66 17.03 12.72
C PRO A 70 -6.16 16.35 11.45
N ALA A 71 -6.81 15.23 11.09
CA ALA A 71 -6.53 14.53 9.85
C ALA A 71 -7.08 15.29 8.65
N SER A 72 -6.34 15.24 7.55
CA SER A 72 -6.71 15.88 6.28
C SER A 72 -6.92 14.86 5.15
N SER A 73 -7.26 15.36 3.97
CA SER A 73 -7.61 14.51 2.82
C SER A 73 -6.47 13.65 2.29
N LEU A 74 -5.24 14.16 2.35
CA LEU A 74 -4.07 13.45 1.83
C LEU A 74 -2.83 13.89 2.62
N GLU A 75 -2.33 13.02 3.46
CA GLU A 75 -1.26 13.27 4.41
C GLU A 75 -0.05 12.42 4.10
N ILE A 76 1.12 12.93 4.45
CA ILE A 76 2.40 12.24 4.32
C ILE A 76 2.99 12.02 5.70
N TYR A 77 3.31 10.77 5.99
CA TYR A 77 3.93 10.31 7.22
C TYR A 77 5.30 9.71 6.93
N ALA A 78 6.24 9.84 7.86
CA ALA A 78 7.56 9.24 7.72
C ALA A 78 8.14 8.82 9.07
N ASN A 79 9.12 7.94 9.02
CA ASN A 79 10.00 7.66 10.13
C ASN A 79 11.07 8.78 10.29
N GLU A 80 11.82 8.75 11.38
CA GLU A 80 12.74 9.86 11.75
C GLU A 80 13.86 10.08 10.73
N ASP A 81 14.37 9.03 10.10
CA ASP A 81 15.46 9.09 9.12
C ASP A 81 14.98 9.29 7.68
N LEU A 82 13.68 9.44 7.47
CA LEU A 82 13.03 9.57 6.15
C LEU A 82 13.30 8.40 5.18
N SER A 83 13.68 7.23 5.67
CA SER A 83 13.88 6.05 4.83
C SER A 83 12.57 5.42 4.37
N LEU A 84 11.52 5.54 5.18
CA LEU A 84 10.16 5.09 4.87
C LEU A 84 9.17 6.27 4.94
N VAL A 85 8.45 6.44 3.85
CA VAL A 85 7.37 7.42 3.72
C VAL A 85 6.08 6.68 3.42
N VAL A 86 5.01 6.99 4.12
CA VAL A 86 3.67 6.46 3.87
C VAL A 86 2.72 7.61 3.61
N ALA A 87 2.09 7.61 2.45
CA ALA A 87 0.98 8.50 2.18
C ALA A 87 -0.31 7.91 2.76
N GLN A 88 -1.23 8.77 3.20
CA GLN A 88 -2.58 8.35 3.56
C GLN A 88 -3.60 9.25 2.87
N GLN A 89 -4.35 8.65 1.98
CA GLN A 89 -5.43 9.32 1.27
C GLN A 89 -6.77 8.96 1.90
N ARG A 90 -7.43 9.94 2.50
CA ARG A 90 -8.77 9.80 3.12
C ARG A 90 -9.86 10.41 2.26
N GLY A 91 -9.53 11.44 1.48
CA GLY A 91 -10.46 12.09 0.56
C GLY A 91 -10.61 11.33 -0.75
N GLU A 92 -11.84 11.18 -1.20
CA GLU A 92 -12.11 10.63 -2.53
C GLU A 92 -11.72 11.62 -3.63
N VAL A 93 -11.37 11.08 -4.80
CA VAL A 93 -11.14 11.89 -6.00
C VAL A 93 -12.48 12.18 -6.66
N ILE A 94 -12.72 13.43 -7.04
CA ILE A 94 -13.92 13.87 -7.76
C ILE A 94 -14.14 12.96 -8.98
N LYS A 95 -15.36 12.49 -9.14
CA LYS A 95 -15.74 11.58 -10.23
C LYS A 95 -15.36 12.18 -11.60
N GLY A 96 -14.64 11.40 -12.39
CA GLY A 96 -14.12 11.83 -13.69
C GLY A 96 -12.70 12.41 -13.64
N CYS A 97 -12.17 12.76 -12.47
CA CYS A 97 -10.83 13.33 -12.31
C CYS A 97 -9.74 12.30 -11.95
N GLN A 98 -10.09 11.01 -11.84
CA GLN A 98 -9.18 9.95 -11.39
C GLN A 98 -7.90 9.85 -12.24
N ARG A 99 -8.02 10.01 -13.56
CA ARG A 99 -6.85 9.98 -14.45
C ARG A 99 -5.95 11.19 -14.28
N LYS A 100 -6.54 12.39 -14.12
CA LYS A 100 -5.78 13.61 -13.85
C LYS A 100 -5.04 13.48 -12.53
N PHE A 101 -5.73 13.04 -11.49
CA PHE A 101 -5.15 12.78 -10.18
C PHE A 101 -4.00 11.78 -10.26
N ALA A 102 -4.20 10.61 -10.88
CA ALA A 102 -3.15 9.60 -11.05
C ALA A 102 -1.91 10.18 -11.78
N ARG A 103 -2.12 10.97 -12.85
CA ARG A 103 -1.04 11.64 -13.57
C ARG A 103 -0.25 12.60 -12.68
N GLU A 104 -0.93 13.41 -11.87
CA GLU A 104 -0.28 14.40 -11.03
C GLU A 104 0.42 13.76 -9.82
N VAL A 105 -0.15 12.71 -9.22
CA VAL A 105 0.52 11.91 -8.18
C VAL A 105 1.77 11.25 -8.77
N THR A 106 1.67 10.59 -9.92
CA THR A 106 2.82 9.95 -10.57
C THR A 106 3.93 10.97 -10.89
N SER A 107 3.55 12.17 -11.35
CA SER A 107 4.50 13.25 -11.59
C SER A 107 5.18 13.69 -10.29
N TRP A 108 4.41 13.86 -9.20
CA TRP A 108 4.97 14.20 -7.89
C TRP A 108 5.91 13.12 -7.36
N LEU A 109 5.52 11.84 -7.43
CA LEU A 109 6.36 10.72 -7.03
C LEU A 109 7.71 10.73 -7.79
N LYS A 110 7.67 11.00 -9.10
CA LYS A 110 8.86 11.07 -9.93
C LYS A 110 9.75 12.27 -9.60
N THR A 111 9.15 13.46 -9.47
CA THR A 111 9.92 14.69 -9.20
C THR A 111 10.47 14.75 -7.79
N SER A 112 9.83 14.07 -6.84
CA SER A 112 10.33 13.89 -5.47
C SER A 112 11.51 12.89 -5.39
N MET A 113 11.83 12.21 -6.48
CA MET A 113 12.99 11.31 -6.62
C MET A 113 13.02 10.18 -5.57
N PHE A 114 11.88 9.64 -5.18
CA PHE A 114 11.84 8.49 -4.31
C PHE A 114 12.68 7.34 -4.88
N LYS A 115 13.48 6.70 -4.02
CA LYS A 115 14.29 5.55 -4.42
C LYS A 115 13.44 4.36 -4.85
N ASN A 116 12.35 4.11 -4.12
CA ASN A 116 11.40 3.06 -4.42
C ASN A 116 9.97 3.57 -4.26
N VAL A 117 9.09 3.10 -5.12
CA VAL A 117 7.66 3.44 -5.10
C VAL A 117 6.84 2.16 -5.03
N VAL A 118 6.04 2.03 -3.99
CA VAL A 118 5.10 0.92 -3.77
C VAL A 118 3.69 1.50 -3.74
N LEU A 119 2.81 1.02 -4.62
CA LEU A 119 1.41 1.40 -4.64
C LEU A 119 0.55 0.24 -4.13
N LEU A 120 -0.35 0.54 -3.20
CA LEU A 120 -1.27 -0.43 -2.63
C LEU A 120 -2.64 -0.27 -3.30
N ALA A 121 -3.22 -1.37 -3.75
CA ALA A 121 -4.52 -1.34 -4.40
C ALA A 121 -5.31 -2.61 -4.10
N SER A 122 -6.60 -2.58 -4.40
CA SER A 122 -7.48 -3.72 -4.31
C SER A 122 -8.49 -3.74 -5.46
N LEU A 123 -8.93 -4.92 -5.82
CA LEU A 123 -9.91 -5.15 -6.87
C LEU A 123 -11.01 -6.08 -6.33
N PRO A 124 -12.22 -6.02 -6.87
CA PRO A 124 -13.24 -7.01 -6.56
C PRO A 124 -12.75 -8.42 -6.87
N SER A 125 -13.05 -9.37 -5.98
CA SER A 125 -12.69 -10.80 -6.18
C SER A 125 -13.26 -11.37 -7.49
N THR A 126 -14.37 -10.82 -7.98
CA THR A 126 -15.00 -11.19 -9.25
C THR A 126 -14.18 -10.84 -10.50
N VAL A 127 -13.17 -9.97 -10.38
CA VAL A 127 -12.28 -9.59 -11.51
C VAL A 127 -11.29 -10.72 -11.85
N GLY A 128 -11.18 -11.72 -10.99
CA GLY A 128 -10.22 -12.83 -11.14
C GLY A 128 -10.80 -14.15 -11.66
N GLU A 129 -12.03 -14.17 -12.17
CA GLU A 129 -12.76 -15.39 -12.52
C GLU A 129 -12.28 -16.07 -13.82
N ASN A 130 -11.08 -16.62 -13.78
CA ASN A 130 -10.78 -17.84 -14.52
C ASN A 130 -10.74 -19.00 -13.52
N ASP A 131 -11.34 -20.15 -13.83
CA ASP A 131 -11.48 -21.34 -12.97
C ASP A 131 -10.19 -21.81 -12.29
N SER A 132 -9.03 -21.50 -12.84
CA SER A 132 -7.71 -21.75 -12.23
C SER A 132 -7.40 -20.83 -11.03
N GLN A 133 -8.22 -19.83 -10.74
CA GLN A 133 -7.98 -18.82 -9.69
C GLN A 133 -8.84 -19.03 -8.43
N ILE A 134 -9.82 -19.92 -8.46
CA ILE A 134 -10.69 -20.22 -7.30
C ILE A 134 -9.90 -20.83 -6.13
N GLY A 135 -8.76 -21.49 -6.40
CA GLY A 135 -7.81 -21.97 -5.38
C GLY A 135 -6.51 -21.19 -5.28
N GLY A 136 -6.35 -20.09 -6.05
CA GLY A 136 -5.12 -19.32 -6.13
C GLY A 136 -4.96 -18.26 -5.05
N THR A 137 -3.79 -17.63 -5.00
CA THR A 137 -3.53 -16.54 -4.07
C THR A 137 -4.39 -15.32 -4.43
N LYS A 138 -4.94 -14.66 -3.41
CA LYS A 138 -5.72 -13.42 -3.54
C LYS A 138 -4.84 -12.20 -3.88
N TRP A 139 -3.57 -12.39 -4.17
CA TRP A 139 -2.59 -11.34 -4.35
C TRP A 139 -2.07 -11.31 -5.77
N ARG A 140 -1.82 -10.11 -6.28
CA ARG A 140 -1.14 -9.87 -7.56
C ARG A 140 -0.12 -8.76 -7.39
N MET A 141 0.96 -8.85 -8.12
CA MET A 141 1.99 -7.81 -8.18
C MET A 141 2.17 -7.37 -9.63
N ILE A 142 2.16 -6.06 -9.85
CA ILE A 142 2.51 -5.46 -11.13
C ILE A 142 3.77 -4.62 -10.91
N GLN A 143 4.70 -4.75 -11.82
CA GLN A 143 5.90 -3.94 -11.86
C GLN A 143 5.92 -3.14 -13.16
N THR A 144 6.17 -1.85 -13.09
CA THR A 144 6.27 -1.04 -14.30
C THR A 144 7.60 -1.22 -15.02
N PRO A 145 7.68 -1.06 -16.37
CA PRO A 145 8.69 -1.66 -17.24
C PRO A 145 10.14 -1.26 -17.04
N ASN A 146 10.49 -0.39 -16.16
CA ASN A 146 11.88 0.09 -16.01
C ASN A 146 12.65 -0.53 -14.85
N LEU A 147 12.08 -1.53 -14.15
CA LEU A 147 12.85 -2.32 -13.20
C LEU A 147 13.55 -3.43 -13.99
N VAL A 148 14.85 -3.30 -14.18
CA VAL A 148 15.69 -4.42 -14.59
C VAL A 148 15.38 -5.56 -13.62
N THR A 149 14.92 -6.67 -14.17
CA THR A 149 14.60 -7.89 -13.45
C THR A 149 15.86 -8.40 -12.74
N GLU A 150 16.05 -7.99 -11.50
CA GLU A 150 16.76 -8.85 -10.57
C GLU A 150 15.79 -10.00 -10.28
N SER A 151 16.11 -11.11 -10.86
CA SER A 151 15.35 -12.35 -10.90
C SER A 151 14.81 -12.76 -9.53
N TYR A 152 13.50 -12.61 -9.34
CA TYR A 152 12.83 -13.53 -8.45
C TYR A 152 12.96 -14.94 -9.04
N PRO A 153 13.35 -15.95 -8.27
CA PRO A 153 13.50 -17.31 -8.78
C PRO A 153 12.15 -17.72 -9.39
N LYS A 154 12.15 -17.96 -10.71
CA LYS A 154 11.05 -18.66 -11.37
C LYS A 154 10.86 -19.95 -10.59
N ALA A 155 9.63 -20.23 -10.15
CA ALA A 155 9.29 -21.53 -9.60
C ALA A 155 9.57 -22.56 -10.70
N GLY A 156 10.78 -23.12 -10.70
CA GLY A 156 11.19 -24.20 -11.57
C GLY A 156 10.46 -25.46 -11.11
N VAL A 157 9.67 -26.01 -11.98
CA VAL A 157 9.45 -27.45 -12.04
C VAL A 157 10.81 -28.02 -12.44
N ASP A 158 11.55 -28.50 -11.46
CA ASP A 158 12.43 -29.68 -11.54
C ASP A 158 13.38 -29.63 -10.32
N GLY A 159 13.47 -30.82 -9.69
CA GLY A 159 14.31 -31.00 -8.53
C GLY A 159 15.80 -30.91 -8.88
N GLU A 160 16.49 -30.09 -8.11
CA GLU A 160 17.83 -30.42 -7.64
C GLU A 160 18.22 -29.45 -6.51
N SER A 161 18.70 -30.03 -5.46
CA SER A 161 19.16 -29.41 -4.22
C SER A 161 20.30 -28.41 -4.46
N ASN A 162 20.09 -27.14 -4.14
CA ASN A 162 21.19 -26.23 -3.83
C ASN A 162 21.06 -25.70 -2.41
N LYS A 163 22.03 -26.11 -1.58
CA LYS A 163 22.25 -25.65 -0.23
C LYS A 163 22.59 -24.15 -0.27
N PHE A 164 21.64 -23.29 0.06
CA PHE A 164 21.92 -21.94 0.51
C PHE A 164 21.55 -21.80 1.98
N SER A 165 22.47 -21.22 2.71
CA SER A 165 22.54 -21.05 4.16
C SER A 165 21.21 -20.69 4.80
N GLU A 166 20.77 -21.54 5.72
CA GLU A 166 19.71 -21.30 6.69
C GLU A 166 20.05 -20.12 7.57
N HIS A 167 19.46 -18.96 7.32
CA HIS A 167 19.27 -17.94 8.34
C HIS A 167 17.78 -17.62 8.49
N LYS A 168 17.21 -18.24 9.51
CA LYS A 168 16.13 -17.80 10.41
C LYS A 168 15.07 -16.79 9.90
N TYR A 169 14.35 -17.10 8.84
CA TYR A 169 12.97 -16.62 8.66
C TYR A 169 12.15 -17.74 8.01
N ARG A 170 11.79 -18.72 8.83
CA ARG A 170 10.88 -19.78 8.44
C ARG A 170 9.45 -19.29 8.61
N ASN A 171 8.95 -18.52 7.63
CA ASN A 171 7.52 -18.40 7.39
C ASN A 171 7.32 -18.45 5.89
N SER A 172 6.48 -19.37 5.45
CA SER A 172 6.17 -19.67 4.07
C SER A 172 5.80 -18.39 3.28
N ARG A 173 6.80 -17.74 2.69
CA ARG A 173 6.55 -16.67 1.70
C ARG A 173 5.95 -17.36 0.47
N VAL A 174 4.62 -17.45 0.44
CA VAL A 174 3.95 -17.82 -0.82
C VAL A 174 4.29 -16.75 -1.82
N PRO A 175 4.99 -17.06 -2.92
CA PRO A 175 5.33 -16.06 -3.93
C PRO A 175 4.06 -15.37 -4.42
N ILE A 176 4.10 -14.03 -4.49
CA ILE A 176 3.00 -13.28 -5.10
C ILE A 176 3.18 -13.42 -6.61
N PRO A 177 2.19 -13.95 -7.34
CA PRO A 177 2.29 -14.05 -8.78
C PRO A 177 2.48 -12.67 -9.40
N ALA A 178 3.53 -12.50 -10.20
CA ALA A 178 3.68 -11.34 -11.03
C ALA A 178 2.61 -11.35 -12.11
N LEU A 179 1.98 -10.20 -12.33
CA LEU A 179 1.07 -9.97 -13.44
C LEU A 179 1.77 -9.00 -14.39
N GLU A 180 2.22 -9.48 -15.53
CA GLU A 180 2.80 -8.62 -16.55
C GLU A 180 1.70 -7.73 -17.16
N PHE A 181 2.06 -6.50 -17.50
CA PHE A 181 1.08 -5.53 -18.02
C PHE A 181 0.39 -6.06 -19.30
N GLU A 182 1.11 -6.80 -20.12
CA GLU A 182 0.62 -7.43 -21.35
C GLU A 182 -0.47 -8.47 -21.08
N GLN A 183 -0.41 -9.15 -19.93
CA GLN A 183 -1.38 -10.17 -19.51
C GLN A 183 -2.67 -9.59 -18.92
N ILE A 184 -2.69 -8.27 -18.67
CA ILE A 184 -3.90 -7.61 -18.17
C ILE A 184 -4.91 -7.51 -19.32
N PRO A 185 -6.16 -7.96 -19.14
CA PRO A 185 -7.21 -7.81 -20.13
C PRO A 185 -7.38 -6.36 -20.61
N GLU A 186 -7.56 -6.16 -21.91
CA GLU A 186 -7.67 -4.83 -22.51
C GLU A 186 -8.82 -3.99 -21.94
N ASP A 187 -9.94 -4.61 -21.61
CA ASP A 187 -11.06 -3.95 -20.96
C ASP A 187 -10.70 -3.39 -19.59
N LEU A 188 -9.80 -4.05 -18.84
CA LEU A 188 -9.28 -3.55 -17.57
C LEU A 188 -8.27 -2.43 -17.76
N LYS A 189 -7.35 -2.53 -18.75
CA LYS A 189 -6.39 -1.46 -19.08
C LYS A 189 -7.09 -0.17 -19.46
N ASN A 190 -8.26 -0.27 -20.13
CA ASN A 190 -9.03 0.87 -20.58
C ASN A 190 -9.93 1.48 -19.49
N ARG A 191 -10.06 0.84 -18.33
CA ARG A 191 -10.84 1.40 -17.22
C ARG A 191 -10.20 2.67 -16.69
N ARG A 192 -10.99 3.74 -16.59
CA ARG A 192 -10.55 5.03 -16.05
C ARG A 192 -10.61 5.10 -14.52
N ILE A 193 -10.32 3.97 -13.85
CA ILE A 193 -10.37 3.81 -12.40
C ILE A 193 -9.03 3.27 -11.88
N PRO A 194 -8.65 3.58 -10.62
CA PRO A 194 -7.52 2.93 -9.97
C PRO A 194 -7.75 1.40 -9.84
N PRO A 195 -6.67 0.58 -9.88
CA PRO A 195 -5.27 0.99 -9.98
C PRO A 195 -4.80 1.30 -11.42
N TRP A 196 -5.63 1.01 -12.44
CA TRP A 196 -5.22 1.03 -13.85
C TRP A 196 -4.80 2.41 -14.34
N THR A 197 -5.44 3.47 -13.83
CA THR A 197 -5.01 4.85 -14.12
C THR A 197 -3.60 5.11 -13.63
N PHE A 198 -3.22 4.60 -12.46
CA PHE A 198 -1.87 4.73 -11.92
C PHE A 198 -0.85 3.90 -12.70
N VAL A 199 -1.17 2.63 -13.01
CA VAL A 199 -0.31 1.77 -13.83
C VAL A 199 -0.01 2.44 -15.17
N TYR A 200 -1.06 2.93 -15.86
CA TYR A 200 -0.91 3.62 -17.13
C TYR A 200 -0.02 4.86 -17.03
N GLU A 201 -0.23 5.71 -16.02
CA GLU A 201 0.53 6.95 -15.88
C GLU A 201 1.98 6.67 -15.44
N CYS A 202 2.24 5.64 -14.63
CA CYS A 202 3.60 5.20 -14.30
C CYS A 202 4.36 4.77 -15.54
N ILE A 203 3.74 3.96 -16.41
CA ILE A 203 4.36 3.55 -17.69
C ILE A 203 4.62 4.76 -18.57
N LYS A 204 3.60 5.61 -18.76
CA LYS A 204 3.70 6.79 -19.62
C LYS A 204 4.79 7.78 -19.20
N GLN A 205 4.97 7.94 -17.88
CA GLN A 205 5.98 8.85 -17.33
C GLN A 205 7.31 8.15 -17.04
N SER A 206 7.45 6.87 -17.38
CA SER A 206 8.64 6.07 -17.06
C SER A 206 9.00 6.11 -15.58
N LEU A 207 7.98 6.01 -14.70
CA LEU A 207 8.17 5.85 -13.28
C LEU A 207 8.24 4.36 -12.94
N THR A 208 9.34 3.96 -12.35
CA THR A 208 9.50 2.63 -11.79
C THR A 208 8.68 2.51 -10.51
N ALA A 209 7.67 1.64 -10.51
CA ALA A 209 6.80 1.41 -9.37
C ALA A 209 6.36 -0.04 -9.29
N ARG A 210 6.12 -0.51 -8.06
CA ARG A 210 5.55 -1.82 -7.77
C ARG A 210 4.13 -1.64 -7.22
N PHE A 211 3.19 -2.39 -7.75
CA PHE A 211 1.82 -2.42 -7.30
C PHE A 211 1.55 -3.72 -6.56
N LEU A 212 1.13 -3.62 -5.32
CA LEU A 212 0.59 -4.74 -4.56
C LEU A 212 -0.93 -4.68 -4.62
N ILE A 213 -1.55 -5.69 -5.23
CA ILE A 213 -2.99 -5.71 -5.48
C ILE A 213 -3.62 -6.89 -4.73
N ALA A 214 -4.61 -6.60 -3.89
CA ALA A 214 -5.45 -7.59 -3.23
C ALA A 214 -6.74 -7.82 -4.02
N LEU A 215 -7.19 -9.05 -4.12
CA LEU A 215 -8.54 -9.39 -4.54
C LEU A 215 -9.41 -9.54 -3.29
N CYS A 216 -10.41 -8.69 -3.12
CA CYS A 216 -11.24 -8.66 -1.91
C CYS A 216 -12.74 -8.57 -2.25
N SER A 217 -13.57 -8.89 -1.26
CA SER A 217 -15.01 -8.69 -1.31
C SER A 217 -15.39 -7.39 -0.59
N GLU A 218 -16.61 -6.92 -0.78
CA GLU A 218 -17.14 -5.83 0.03
C GLU A 218 -17.35 -6.29 1.48
N GLY A 219 -17.17 -5.38 2.44
CA GLY A 219 -17.38 -5.63 3.86
C GLY A 219 -16.19 -5.24 4.73
N ASP A 220 -15.99 -5.97 5.84
CA ASP A 220 -14.85 -5.76 6.72
C ASP A 220 -13.58 -6.35 6.12
N ASN A 221 -12.74 -5.48 5.59
CA ASN A 221 -11.47 -5.83 4.98
C ASN A 221 -10.26 -5.63 5.93
N SER A 222 -10.49 -5.58 7.23
CA SER A 222 -9.42 -5.42 8.23
C SER A 222 -8.37 -6.53 8.15
N VAL A 223 -8.79 -7.77 7.90
CA VAL A 223 -7.88 -8.92 7.74
C VAL A 223 -7.07 -8.84 6.45
N ASP A 224 -7.66 -8.35 5.35
CA ASP A 224 -6.94 -8.17 4.10
C ASP A 224 -5.96 -6.99 4.20
N ALA A 225 -6.32 -5.94 4.94
CA ALA A 225 -5.44 -4.82 5.25
C ALA A 225 -4.23 -5.24 6.10
N ASP A 226 -4.44 -6.07 7.13
CA ASP A 226 -3.38 -6.65 7.97
C ASP A 226 -2.34 -7.40 7.12
N ARG A 227 -2.82 -8.25 6.22
CA ARG A 227 -1.97 -8.98 5.29
C ARG A 227 -1.28 -8.06 4.28
N MET A 228 -1.99 -7.04 3.77
CA MET A 228 -1.42 -6.07 2.83
C MET A 228 -0.30 -5.25 3.49
N ALA A 229 -0.48 -4.79 4.73
CA ALA A 229 0.54 -4.08 5.48
C ALA A 229 1.82 -4.93 5.64
N SER A 230 1.66 -6.20 6.04
CA SER A 230 2.77 -7.14 6.17
C SER A 230 3.51 -7.34 4.83
N ARG A 231 2.78 -7.57 3.74
CA ARG A 231 3.36 -7.74 2.41
C ARG A 231 4.04 -6.48 1.89
N ALA A 232 3.48 -5.31 2.17
CA ALA A 232 4.09 -4.04 1.79
C ALA A 232 5.45 -3.84 2.47
N LEU A 233 5.58 -4.20 3.76
CA LEU A 233 6.86 -4.16 4.45
C LEU A 233 7.87 -5.17 3.91
N GLU A 234 7.45 -6.40 3.59
CA GLU A 234 8.32 -7.36 2.92
C GLU A 234 8.89 -6.79 1.62
N MET A 235 8.06 -6.11 0.81
CA MET A 235 8.51 -5.48 -0.43
C MET A 235 9.49 -4.32 -0.20
N VAL A 236 9.39 -3.62 0.94
CA VAL A 236 10.31 -2.55 1.33
C VAL A 236 11.64 -3.12 1.81
N ASP A 237 11.60 -4.21 2.58
CA ASP A 237 12.78 -4.90 3.10
C ASP A 237 13.62 -5.53 1.96
N ASP A 238 12.97 -6.16 0.98
CA ASP A 238 13.61 -6.78 -0.19
C ASP A 238 14.47 -5.79 -1.01
N VAL A 239 14.17 -4.49 -0.95
CA VAL A 239 14.96 -3.45 -1.62
C VAL A 239 16.02 -2.81 -0.72
N GLY A 240 16.21 -3.34 0.50
CA GLY A 240 17.21 -2.84 1.45
C GLY A 240 16.98 -1.40 1.90
N ALA A 241 15.74 -0.92 1.75
CA ALA A 241 15.39 0.47 2.07
C ALA A 241 15.16 0.69 3.56
N PHE A 242 14.93 -0.41 4.31
CA PHE A 242 14.57 -0.34 5.71
C PHE A 242 15.15 -1.54 6.45
N ARG A 243 15.84 -1.31 7.55
CA ARG A 243 16.25 -2.39 8.45
C ARG A 243 15.08 -2.71 9.37
N THR A 244 14.37 -3.79 9.08
CA THR A 244 13.31 -4.32 9.95
C THR A 244 13.84 -4.80 11.31
N ALA A 245 15.16 -4.78 11.53
CA ALA A 245 15.77 -5.21 12.79
C ALA A 245 15.26 -4.44 14.03
N ASP A 246 14.79 -3.21 13.84
CA ASP A 246 14.28 -2.36 14.90
C ASP A 246 12.74 -2.33 14.98
N ILE A 247 12.06 -3.01 14.05
CA ILE A 247 10.61 -3.11 14.04
C ILE A 247 10.22 -4.55 14.30
N VAL A 248 9.42 -4.75 15.31
CA VAL A 248 8.71 -6.00 15.53
C VAL A 248 7.63 -6.10 14.44
N VAL A 249 8.04 -6.61 13.26
CA VAL A 249 7.04 -7.00 12.25
C VAL A 249 6.19 -8.10 12.88
N PRO A 250 4.87 -7.95 12.93
CA PRO A 250 4.02 -8.99 13.46
C PRO A 250 4.31 -10.31 12.74
N THR A 251 4.77 -11.31 13.48
CA THR A 251 4.87 -12.69 12.97
C THR A 251 3.47 -13.27 12.81
N ASN A 252 3.34 -14.46 12.21
CA ASN A 252 2.04 -15.12 11.98
C ASN A 252 1.14 -15.23 13.22
N GLU A 253 1.66 -15.04 14.41
CA GLU A 253 0.93 -15.07 15.69
C GLU A 253 0.56 -13.68 16.23
N MET A 254 1.26 -12.62 15.79
CA MET A 254 1.00 -11.24 16.22
C MET A 254 0.29 -10.48 15.10
N ARG A 255 -0.94 -10.07 15.35
CA ARG A 255 -1.69 -9.16 14.48
C ARG A 255 -1.22 -7.72 14.68
N TRP A 256 -1.33 -6.92 13.61
CA TRP A 256 -1.16 -5.49 13.72
C TRP A 256 -2.13 -4.89 14.75
N ALA A 257 -1.65 -4.00 15.59
CA ALA A 257 -2.53 -3.25 16.48
C ALA A 257 -3.42 -2.32 15.65
N THR A 258 -4.73 -2.40 15.88
CA THR A 258 -5.71 -1.60 15.14
C THR A 258 -5.71 -0.15 15.63
N PRO A 259 -5.70 0.84 14.71
CA PRO A 259 -5.84 2.25 15.09
C PRO A 259 -7.13 2.51 15.90
N PRO A 260 -7.11 3.46 16.85
CA PRO A 260 -8.29 3.77 17.67
C PRO A 260 -9.53 4.17 16.86
N SER A 261 -9.34 4.81 15.71
CA SER A 261 -10.44 5.21 14.81
C SER A 261 -11.25 4.02 14.30
N TRP A 262 -10.62 2.84 14.12
CA TRP A 262 -11.31 1.66 13.58
C TRP A 262 -12.39 1.12 14.54
N LYS A 263 -12.22 1.31 15.86
CA LYS A 263 -13.25 0.96 16.85
C LYS A 263 -14.58 1.65 16.59
N ARG A 264 -14.54 2.81 15.91
CA ARG A 264 -15.74 3.59 15.58
C ARG A 264 -16.39 3.17 14.26
N VAL A 265 -15.62 2.59 13.35
CA VAL A 265 -16.10 2.15 12.02
C VAL A 265 -16.66 0.74 12.08
N TYR A 266 -15.93 -0.16 12.72
CA TYR A 266 -16.26 -1.59 12.77
C TYR A 266 -16.96 -2.01 14.09
N GLY A 267 -17.22 -1.05 14.98
CA GLY A 267 -17.78 -1.32 16.29
C GLY A 267 -16.78 -1.98 17.27
N SER A 268 -17.18 -2.15 18.51
CA SER A 268 -16.44 -3.00 19.45
C SER A 268 -16.76 -4.46 19.13
N LEU A 269 -15.76 -5.34 19.15
CA LEU A 269 -15.98 -6.78 19.11
C LEU A 269 -17.07 -7.15 20.10
N MET A 270 -18.18 -7.72 19.63
CA MET A 270 -19.24 -8.21 20.50
C MET A 270 -18.62 -9.19 21.49
N LYS A 271 -18.79 -8.91 22.78
CA LYS A 271 -18.31 -9.84 23.81
C LYS A 271 -19.03 -11.17 23.59
N ARG A 272 -18.28 -12.27 23.51
CA ARG A 272 -18.84 -13.64 23.37
C ARG A 272 -19.96 -13.98 24.39
N SER A 273 -20.03 -13.26 25.51
CA SER A 273 -21.05 -13.38 26.52
C SER A 273 -22.45 -12.96 26.09
N VAL A 274 -22.65 -12.39 24.91
CA VAL A 274 -23.98 -12.04 24.37
C VAL A 274 -24.66 -13.26 23.72
N PHE A 275 -23.92 -14.34 23.47
CA PHE A 275 -24.38 -15.56 22.81
C PHE A 275 -24.34 -16.78 23.77
N ALA A 276 -24.20 -16.56 25.06
CA ALA A 276 -24.23 -17.62 26.09
C ALA A 276 -25.59 -17.65 26.79
#